data_a1b196c3a39352e527d65b4669bf3f34
#
_entry.id   a1b196c3a39352e527d65b4669bf3f34
#
_cell.length_a   1.000
_cell.length_b   1.000
_cell.length_c   1.000
_cell.angle_alpha   90.00
_cell.angle_beta   90.00
_cell.angle_gamma   90.00
#
_symmetry.space_group_name_H-M   'P 1'
#
loop_
_entity.id
_entity.type
_entity.pdbx_description
1 polymer ?
#
loop_
_entity_poly.entity_id
_entity_poly.type
_entity_poly.pdbx_seq_one_letter_code
_entity_poly.pdbx_strand_id
1 'polypeptide(L)'
;MDVTQMRAIVCDGVGEANVMHMATVDVPAPFLNGAPQVLIRVKAAGINRPDLLQRAGLYAPPADASPLLGLEVAGEIVQVNGASDWQIGDAVCALTHGGGYAEYVWADARQCLPIPTDWTMKQAASLPETLFTVWLNVFDCAHLGRDGAETLLVHAGASGIGVAAIQMAKALGHRVIVTLRQMNKAQVCQDLGADEVIELNDDWAQTVLDKTAGKGVNVILDMLGTATAAGDMKALAQGGRLAWIAFLTGSKVEIKVHEVMGKQARLTGAFLRPQSADVKAKIAQDLSQYILPHLNTQKIKPVVDKVFPMSEVVQAHEYMASNQHIGKLILSWESMD
;
A
#
# COMPACT_ATOMS: atom_id res chain seq x y z
N MET A 1 -25.84 7.18 17.67
CA MET A 1 -24.91 7.57 18.75
C MET A 1 -24.43 8.97 18.46
N ASP A 2 -24.72 9.93 19.35
CA ASP A 2 -24.16 11.28 19.20
C ASP A 2 -22.74 11.29 19.82
N VAL A 3 -21.78 10.67 19.12
CA VAL A 3 -20.37 10.81 19.48
C VAL A 3 -19.90 12.13 18.90
N THR A 4 -19.68 13.12 19.75
CA THR A 4 -19.22 14.45 19.33
C THR A 4 -17.71 14.61 19.45
N GLN A 5 -17.06 13.82 20.31
CA GLN A 5 -15.62 13.84 20.53
C GLN A 5 -15.03 12.43 20.47
N MET A 6 -13.75 12.36 20.07
CA MET A 6 -12.98 11.12 19.94
C MET A 6 -11.53 11.34 20.33
N ARG A 7 -10.83 10.27 20.67
CA ARG A 7 -9.37 10.28 20.77
C ARG A 7 -8.76 10.15 19.37
N ALA A 8 -7.70 10.88 19.12
CA ALA A 8 -6.93 10.80 17.88
C ALA A 8 -5.46 11.10 18.14
N ILE A 9 -4.60 10.66 17.23
CA ILE A 9 -3.20 11.10 17.18
C ILE A 9 -3.14 12.40 16.40
N VAL A 10 -2.63 13.43 17.05
CA VAL A 10 -2.37 14.75 16.47
C VAL A 10 -0.87 15.02 16.41
N CYS A 11 -0.47 15.98 15.58
CA CYS A 11 0.92 16.42 15.47
C CYS A 11 1.03 17.88 15.92
N ASP A 12 1.97 18.17 16.79
CA ASP A 12 2.36 19.56 17.15
C ASP A 12 3.29 20.12 16.07
N GLY A 13 2.71 20.46 14.93
CA GLY A 13 3.46 20.90 13.76
C GLY A 13 4.05 19.73 12.96
N VAL A 14 5.12 20.03 12.20
CA VAL A 14 5.88 19.05 11.41
C VAL A 14 7.21 18.71 12.09
N GLY A 15 7.66 17.47 11.99
CA GLY A 15 8.93 17.08 12.62
C GLY A 15 9.15 15.58 12.72
N GLU A 16 10.02 15.19 13.64
CA GLU A 16 10.31 13.81 13.99
C GLU A 16 9.14 13.13 14.70
N ALA A 17 9.23 11.85 15.01
CA ALA A 17 8.11 11.08 15.55
C ALA A 17 7.53 11.62 16.86
N ASN A 18 8.33 12.29 17.66
CA ASN A 18 7.94 12.88 18.95
C ASN A 18 6.96 14.06 18.88
N VAL A 19 6.67 14.60 17.69
CA VAL A 19 5.60 15.61 17.52
C VAL A 19 4.21 15.00 17.64
N MET A 20 4.09 13.68 17.60
CA MET A 20 2.81 12.97 17.68
C MET A 20 2.42 12.69 19.12
N HIS A 21 1.18 12.99 19.46
CA HIS A 21 0.59 12.64 20.75
C HIS A 21 -0.91 12.38 20.63
N MET A 22 -1.47 11.74 21.64
CA MET A 22 -2.91 11.49 21.72
C MET A 22 -3.63 12.73 22.28
N ALA A 23 -4.70 13.13 21.59
CA ALA A 23 -5.57 14.22 22.03
C ALA A 23 -7.04 13.87 21.84
N THR A 24 -7.92 14.58 22.54
CA THR A 24 -9.35 14.56 22.28
C THR A 24 -9.70 15.64 21.25
N VAL A 25 -10.36 15.25 20.18
CA VAL A 25 -10.78 16.14 19.10
C VAL A 25 -12.26 15.89 18.75
N ASP A 26 -12.87 16.80 18.04
CA ASP A 26 -14.24 16.61 17.55
C ASP A 26 -14.27 15.53 16.46
N VAL A 27 -15.33 14.72 16.44
CA VAL A 27 -15.59 13.79 15.34
C VAL A 27 -15.85 14.63 14.07
N PRO A 28 -15.13 14.40 12.96
CA PRO A 28 -15.31 15.19 11.76
C PRO A 28 -16.71 15.00 11.16
N ALA A 29 -17.21 16.03 10.50
CA ALA A 29 -18.41 15.93 9.68
C ALA A 29 -18.15 15.06 8.44
N PRO A 30 -19.21 14.46 7.84
CA PRO A 30 -19.07 13.78 6.54
C PRO A 30 -18.52 14.72 5.46
N PHE A 31 -17.81 14.18 4.47
CA PHE A 31 -17.32 14.97 3.34
C PHE A 31 -18.47 15.53 2.50
N LEU A 32 -18.30 16.76 2.00
CA LEU A 32 -19.34 17.44 1.20
C LEU A 32 -19.27 17.10 -0.30
N ASN A 33 -18.81 15.92 -0.67
CA ASN A 33 -18.60 15.52 -2.07
C ASN A 33 -19.76 14.76 -2.72
N GLY A 34 -20.87 14.55 -1.99
CA GLY A 34 -22.06 13.85 -2.48
C GLY A 34 -21.91 12.32 -2.64
N ALA A 35 -20.75 11.76 -2.39
CA ALA A 35 -20.54 10.32 -2.42
C ALA A 35 -21.15 9.65 -1.18
N PRO A 36 -21.60 8.38 -1.26
CA PRO A 36 -22.02 7.63 -0.09
C PRO A 36 -20.83 7.41 0.85
N GLN A 37 -21.05 7.56 2.15
CA GLN A 37 -20.00 7.50 3.15
C GLN A 37 -20.42 6.66 4.34
N VAL A 38 -19.45 6.08 5.00
CA VAL A 38 -19.61 5.35 6.25
C VAL A 38 -18.71 5.92 7.34
N LEU A 39 -19.22 6.06 8.55
CA LEU A 39 -18.42 6.33 9.74
C LEU A 39 -17.98 5.01 10.34
N ILE A 40 -16.68 4.79 10.38
CA ILE A 40 -16.07 3.57 10.90
C ILE A 40 -15.55 3.85 12.31
N ARG A 41 -15.97 3.01 13.29
CA ARG A 41 -15.31 2.90 14.58
C ARG A 41 -14.04 2.07 14.37
N VAL A 42 -12.90 2.73 14.38
CA VAL A 42 -11.60 2.14 14.05
C VAL A 42 -11.17 1.17 15.16
N LYS A 43 -10.80 -0.04 14.80
CA LYS A 43 -10.19 -1.04 15.68
C LYS A 43 -8.68 -1.09 15.46
N ALA A 44 -8.25 -0.94 14.21
CA ALA A 44 -6.84 -0.95 13.82
C ALA A 44 -6.61 -0.06 12.59
N ALA A 45 -5.40 0.48 12.48
CA ALA A 45 -4.94 1.29 11.36
C ALA A 45 -3.57 0.82 10.89
N GLY A 46 -3.36 0.74 9.57
CA GLY A 46 -2.06 0.43 8.99
C GLY A 46 -1.16 1.67 8.93
N ILE A 47 0.14 1.47 9.18
CA ILE A 47 1.15 2.52 9.02
C ILE A 47 1.71 2.44 7.60
N ASN A 48 1.86 3.60 6.96
CA ASN A 48 2.37 3.73 5.61
C ASN A 48 3.47 4.79 5.50
N ARG A 49 4.34 4.68 4.51
CA ARG A 49 5.42 5.66 4.30
C ARG A 49 4.90 7.09 4.14
N PRO A 50 3.79 7.35 3.45
CA PRO A 50 3.20 8.70 3.39
C PRO A 50 2.83 9.29 4.76
N ASP A 51 2.48 8.50 5.76
CA ASP A 51 2.20 8.99 7.12
C ASP A 51 3.46 9.62 7.74
N LEU A 52 4.63 8.95 7.58
CA LEU A 52 5.92 9.48 8.05
C LEU A 52 6.29 10.76 7.30
N LEU A 53 6.07 10.78 5.99
CA LEU A 53 6.38 11.94 5.15
C LEU A 53 5.44 13.13 5.44
N GLN A 54 4.14 12.88 5.66
CA GLN A 54 3.18 13.92 6.05
C GLN A 54 3.55 14.51 7.39
N ARG A 55 3.84 13.68 8.40
CA ARG A 55 4.31 14.14 9.71
C ARG A 55 5.57 15.00 9.61
N ALA A 56 6.51 14.61 8.74
CA ALA A 56 7.76 15.34 8.52
C ALA A 56 7.60 16.61 7.63
N GLY A 57 6.39 16.92 7.13
CA GLY A 57 6.15 18.05 6.22
C GLY A 57 6.64 17.85 4.79
N LEU A 58 7.01 16.61 4.41
CA LEU A 58 7.54 16.28 3.09
C LEU A 58 6.47 15.76 2.12
N TYR A 59 5.23 15.58 2.59
CA TYR A 59 4.10 15.13 1.81
C TYR A 59 2.82 15.81 2.29
N ALA A 60 2.45 16.92 1.65
CA ALA A 60 1.24 17.65 2.01
C ALA A 60 -0.02 16.81 1.70
N PRO A 61 -0.99 16.73 2.64
CA PRO A 61 -2.28 16.14 2.33
C PRO A 61 -3.01 16.96 1.28
N PRO A 62 -3.91 16.37 0.46
CA PRO A 62 -4.86 17.11 -0.35
C PRO A 62 -5.67 18.10 0.51
N ALA A 63 -6.11 19.21 -0.08
CA ALA A 63 -6.78 20.28 0.68
C ALA A 63 -8.11 19.86 1.32
N ASP A 64 -8.76 18.83 0.74
CA ASP A 64 -10.01 18.25 1.21
C ASP A 64 -9.80 17.03 2.13
N ALA A 65 -8.53 16.63 2.38
CA ALA A 65 -8.22 15.49 3.24
C ALA A 65 -8.26 15.89 4.72
N SER A 66 -8.50 14.90 5.59
CA SER A 66 -8.29 15.06 7.03
C SER A 66 -6.83 15.46 7.31
N PRO A 67 -6.58 16.44 8.19
CA PRO A 67 -5.22 16.77 8.61
C PRO A 67 -4.58 15.66 9.46
N LEU A 68 -5.39 14.80 10.08
CA LEU A 68 -4.92 13.68 10.88
C LEU A 68 -4.29 12.60 10.00
N LEU A 69 -3.27 11.92 10.52
CA LEU A 69 -2.58 10.81 9.87
C LEU A 69 -3.48 9.57 9.72
N GLY A 70 -3.01 8.63 8.91
CA GLY A 70 -3.62 7.32 8.69
C GLY A 70 -4.43 7.25 7.41
N LEU A 71 -4.03 6.33 6.52
CA LEU A 71 -4.58 6.19 5.16
C LEU A 71 -5.41 4.92 4.99
N GLU A 72 -5.40 4.02 5.98
CA GLU A 72 -6.15 2.78 5.96
C GLU A 72 -6.55 2.34 7.36
N VAL A 73 -7.70 1.72 7.47
CA VAL A 73 -8.24 1.23 8.73
C VAL A 73 -8.97 -0.11 8.55
N ALA A 74 -9.20 -0.80 9.67
CA ALA A 74 -10.25 -1.80 9.81
C ALA A 74 -11.08 -1.50 11.05
N GLY A 75 -12.37 -1.74 10.97
CA GLY A 75 -13.29 -1.44 12.06
C GLY A 75 -14.73 -1.80 11.72
N GLU A 76 -15.65 -1.25 12.49
CA GLU A 76 -17.07 -1.50 12.42
C GLU A 76 -17.82 -0.23 12.00
N ILE A 77 -18.72 -0.33 11.04
CA ILE A 77 -19.56 0.79 10.59
C ILE A 77 -20.55 1.14 11.71
N VAL A 78 -20.55 2.42 12.11
CA VAL A 78 -21.45 2.95 13.14
C VAL A 78 -22.44 3.97 12.60
N GLN A 79 -22.23 4.49 11.40
CA GLN A 79 -23.16 5.37 10.70
C GLN A 79 -23.00 5.24 9.18
N VAL A 80 -24.09 5.37 8.46
CA VAL A 80 -24.13 5.40 6.99
C VAL A 80 -24.75 6.72 6.55
N ASN A 81 -24.12 7.40 5.60
CA ASN A 81 -24.57 8.65 4.99
C ASN A 81 -24.66 8.47 3.46
N GLY A 82 -25.87 8.58 2.91
CA GLY A 82 -26.15 8.32 1.50
C GLY A 82 -26.49 6.85 1.20
N ALA A 83 -26.75 6.56 -0.08
CA ALA A 83 -27.11 5.21 -0.52
C ALA A 83 -25.87 4.31 -0.57
N SER A 84 -25.91 3.22 0.18
CA SER A 84 -24.81 2.25 0.29
C SER A 84 -25.35 0.85 0.55
N ASP A 85 -24.64 -0.17 0.09
CA ASP A 85 -24.93 -1.58 0.42
C ASP A 85 -24.48 -1.94 1.83
N TRP A 86 -23.62 -1.12 2.45
CA TRP A 86 -23.13 -1.32 3.82
C TRP A 86 -24.18 -0.95 4.86
N GLN A 87 -24.17 -1.66 5.97
CA GLN A 87 -25.09 -1.46 7.09
C GLN A 87 -24.32 -1.15 8.38
N ILE A 88 -24.99 -0.52 9.34
CA ILE A 88 -24.45 -0.33 10.70
C ILE A 88 -24.20 -1.71 11.32
N GLY A 89 -23.00 -1.89 11.87
CA GLY A 89 -22.51 -3.14 12.44
C GLY A 89 -21.65 -3.97 11.49
N ASP A 90 -21.60 -3.63 10.19
CA ASP A 90 -20.72 -4.34 9.26
C ASP A 90 -19.24 -4.11 9.59
N ALA A 91 -18.48 -5.20 9.51
CA ALA A 91 -17.04 -5.19 9.67
C ALA A 91 -16.37 -4.93 8.32
N VAL A 92 -15.53 -3.90 8.25
CA VAL A 92 -14.88 -3.46 7.00
C VAL A 92 -13.42 -3.11 7.21
N CYS A 93 -12.63 -3.22 6.14
CA CYS A 93 -11.40 -2.47 6.00
C CYS A 93 -11.55 -1.44 4.87
N ALA A 94 -10.93 -0.29 5.01
CA ALA A 94 -11.17 0.83 4.11
C ALA A 94 -9.91 1.66 3.86
N LEU A 95 -9.79 2.14 2.62
CA LEU A 95 -8.92 3.24 2.29
C LEU A 95 -9.53 4.53 2.82
N THR A 96 -8.73 5.37 3.50
CA THR A 96 -9.20 6.64 4.07
C THR A 96 -8.48 7.83 3.46
N HIS A 97 -9.14 8.98 3.47
CA HIS A 97 -8.57 10.23 2.98
C HIS A 97 -7.87 11.01 4.12
N GLY A 98 -7.03 10.30 4.90
CA GLY A 98 -6.50 10.73 6.19
C GLY A 98 -7.44 10.38 7.35
N GLY A 99 -6.99 10.59 8.58
CA GLY A 99 -7.81 10.40 9.78
C GLY A 99 -7.83 8.99 10.37
N GLY A 100 -7.12 8.04 9.78
CA GLY A 100 -7.13 6.65 10.26
C GLY A 100 -6.55 6.43 11.66
N TYR A 101 -5.76 7.39 12.18
CA TYR A 101 -5.22 7.32 13.54
C TYR A 101 -6.15 7.94 14.59
N ALA A 102 -7.46 7.83 14.37
CA ALA A 102 -8.51 8.28 15.28
C ALA A 102 -9.48 7.13 15.63
N GLU A 103 -10.27 7.29 16.68
CA GLU A 103 -11.29 6.30 17.07
C GLU A 103 -12.41 6.18 16.03
N TYR A 104 -12.66 7.26 15.28
CA TYR A 104 -13.68 7.29 14.22
C TYR A 104 -13.14 7.99 12.97
N VAL A 105 -13.47 7.46 11.80
CA VAL A 105 -13.10 8.05 10.52
C VAL A 105 -14.22 7.88 9.50
N TRP A 106 -14.49 8.93 8.73
CA TRP A 106 -15.33 8.82 7.54
C TRP A 106 -14.54 8.24 6.37
N ALA A 107 -15.13 7.27 5.68
CA ALA A 107 -14.62 6.72 4.45
C ALA A 107 -15.68 6.77 3.35
N ASP A 108 -15.27 6.89 2.10
CA ASP A 108 -16.16 6.67 0.95
C ASP A 108 -16.60 5.20 0.97
N ALA A 109 -17.89 4.95 1.06
CA ALA A 109 -18.46 3.62 1.16
C ALA A 109 -18.04 2.69 0.00
N ARG A 110 -17.74 3.26 -1.16
CA ARG A 110 -17.28 2.55 -2.36
C ARG A 110 -15.81 2.10 -2.28
N GLN A 111 -15.05 2.61 -1.30
CA GLN A 111 -13.65 2.27 -1.05
C GLN A 111 -13.48 1.33 0.15
N CYS A 112 -14.57 0.84 0.70
CA CYS A 112 -14.60 -0.19 1.72
C CYS A 112 -14.53 -1.58 1.09
N LEU A 113 -13.81 -2.49 1.75
CA LEU A 113 -13.75 -3.90 1.42
C LEU A 113 -14.27 -4.72 2.62
N PRO A 114 -14.95 -5.85 2.39
CA PRO A 114 -15.32 -6.74 3.47
C PRO A 114 -14.07 -7.32 4.13
N ILE A 115 -14.14 -7.59 5.42
CA ILE A 115 -13.06 -8.33 6.11
C ILE A 115 -12.99 -9.74 5.52
N PRO A 116 -11.81 -10.20 5.05
CA PRO A 116 -11.67 -11.56 4.55
C PRO A 116 -11.99 -12.60 5.64
N THR A 117 -12.47 -13.76 5.23
CA THR A 117 -12.84 -14.85 6.15
C THR A 117 -11.67 -15.21 7.07
N ASP A 118 -11.95 -15.34 8.35
CA ASP A 118 -10.99 -15.70 9.41
C ASP A 118 -9.87 -14.66 9.67
N TRP A 119 -10.00 -13.44 9.14
CA TRP A 119 -9.04 -12.37 9.41
C TRP A 119 -9.48 -11.52 10.61
N THR A 120 -8.50 -11.16 11.44
CA THR A 120 -8.70 -10.19 12.52
C THR A 120 -8.72 -8.75 11.97
N MET A 121 -9.28 -7.81 12.74
CA MET A 121 -9.21 -6.38 12.40
C MET A 121 -7.77 -5.89 12.19
N LYS A 122 -6.83 -6.37 13.03
CA LYS A 122 -5.40 -6.05 12.92
C LYS A 122 -4.80 -6.52 11.60
N GLN A 123 -5.17 -7.69 11.12
CA GLN A 123 -4.75 -8.21 9.83
C GLN A 123 -5.42 -7.48 8.66
N ALA A 124 -6.73 -7.24 8.75
CA ALA A 124 -7.47 -6.55 7.70
C ALA A 124 -7.04 -5.09 7.50
N ALA A 125 -6.61 -4.40 8.57
CA ALA A 125 -6.06 -3.05 8.47
C ALA A 125 -4.74 -2.95 7.68
N SER A 126 -4.13 -4.07 7.31
CA SER A 126 -2.91 -4.11 6.50
C SER A 126 -3.15 -4.12 4.99
N LEU A 127 -4.41 -4.21 4.56
CA LEU A 127 -4.78 -4.49 3.18
C LEU A 127 -4.99 -3.24 2.30
N PRO A 128 -5.81 -2.24 2.70
CA PRO A 128 -6.35 -1.27 1.73
C PRO A 128 -5.26 -0.51 0.98
N GLU A 129 -4.34 0.16 1.67
CA GLU A 129 -3.33 1.00 1.01
C GLU A 129 -2.42 0.19 0.09
N THR A 130 -2.04 -1.03 0.50
CA THR A 130 -1.15 -1.88 -0.28
C THR A 130 -1.84 -2.50 -1.49
N LEU A 131 -3.05 -3.02 -1.32
CA LEU A 131 -3.80 -3.64 -2.42
C LEU A 131 -4.18 -2.60 -3.49
N PHE A 132 -4.69 -1.43 -3.06
CA PHE A 132 -5.06 -0.36 -3.99
C PHE A 132 -3.84 0.19 -4.73
N THR A 133 -2.71 0.40 -4.05
CA THR A 133 -1.47 0.89 -4.67
C THR A 133 -0.93 -0.10 -5.70
N VAL A 134 -0.89 -1.39 -5.36
CA VAL A 134 -0.44 -2.44 -6.28
C VAL A 134 -1.39 -2.55 -7.46
N TRP A 135 -2.71 -2.57 -7.23
CA TRP A 135 -3.69 -2.67 -8.32
C TRP A 135 -3.53 -1.50 -9.30
N LEU A 136 -3.56 -0.27 -8.80
CA LEU A 136 -3.39 0.93 -9.61
C LEU A 136 -2.14 0.88 -10.49
N ASN A 137 -0.99 0.53 -9.91
CA ASN A 137 0.28 0.69 -10.61
C ASN A 137 0.67 -0.54 -11.45
N VAL A 138 0.41 -1.75 -10.95
CA VAL A 138 0.81 -2.99 -11.62
C VAL A 138 -0.22 -3.42 -12.66
N PHE A 139 -1.52 -3.33 -12.32
CA PHE A 139 -2.58 -3.84 -13.19
C PHE A 139 -3.21 -2.73 -14.06
N ASP A 140 -3.54 -1.58 -13.50
CA ASP A 140 -4.18 -0.51 -14.28
C ASP A 140 -3.17 0.30 -15.11
N CYS A 141 -2.05 0.76 -14.52
CA CYS A 141 -1.07 1.59 -15.22
C CYS A 141 -0.09 0.76 -16.08
N ALA A 142 0.47 -0.33 -15.50
CA ALA A 142 1.46 -1.15 -16.19
C ALA A 142 0.85 -2.35 -16.93
N HIS A 143 -0.46 -2.62 -16.77
CA HIS A 143 -1.20 -3.68 -17.46
C HIS A 143 -0.50 -5.06 -17.38
N LEU A 144 -0.10 -5.48 -16.17
CA LEU A 144 0.41 -6.83 -15.96
C LEU A 144 -0.67 -7.85 -16.37
N GLY A 145 -0.30 -8.85 -17.14
CA GLY A 145 -1.24 -9.85 -17.62
C GLY A 145 -1.92 -9.52 -18.96
N ARG A 146 -1.60 -8.37 -19.58
CA ARG A 146 -2.19 -7.97 -20.85
C ARG A 146 -2.02 -9.03 -21.95
N ASP A 147 -0.86 -9.66 -21.99
CA ASP A 147 -0.50 -10.62 -23.00
C ASP A 147 -0.42 -12.07 -22.45
N GLY A 148 -1.14 -12.36 -21.36
CA GLY A 148 -1.13 -13.65 -20.66
C GLY A 148 -0.22 -13.65 -19.44
N ALA A 149 0.37 -14.80 -19.11
CA ALA A 149 1.30 -14.90 -17.98
C ALA A 149 2.61 -14.13 -18.27
N GLU A 150 2.93 -13.18 -17.42
CA GLU A 150 4.09 -12.28 -17.54
C GLU A 150 4.99 -12.38 -16.30
N THR A 151 6.18 -11.76 -16.37
CA THR A 151 7.11 -11.67 -15.25
C THR A 151 7.08 -10.25 -14.67
N LEU A 152 6.78 -10.15 -13.38
CA LEU A 152 6.86 -8.94 -12.56
C LEU A 152 8.17 -8.92 -11.78
N LEU A 153 8.90 -7.82 -11.83
CA LEU A 153 9.98 -7.49 -10.90
C LEU A 153 9.47 -6.49 -9.87
N VAL A 154 9.72 -6.75 -8.59
CA VAL A 154 9.35 -5.85 -7.49
C VAL A 154 10.59 -5.47 -6.70
N HIS A 155 10.93 -4.19 -6.67
CA HIS A 155 11.96 -3.71 -5.75
C HIS A 155 11.45 -3.67 -4.30
N ALA A 156 12.36 -3.87 -3.35
CA ALA A 156 12.04 -3.94 -1.92
C ALA A 156 10.92 -4.96 -1.61
N GLY A 157 11.05 -6.20 -2.10
CA GLY A 157 10.04 -7.26 -2.01
C GLY A 157 9.50 -7.56 -0.62
N ALA A 158 10.26 -7.29 0.45
CA ALA A 158 9.83 -7.48 1.84
C ALA A 158 9.09 -6.29 2.45
N SER A 159 8.87 -5.19 1.71
CA SER A 159 8.05 -4.05 2.15
C SER A 159 6.56 -4.41 2.15
N GLY A 160 5.72 -3.56 2.78
CA GLY A 160 4.25 -3.75 2.74
C GLY A 160 3.70 -3.83 1.31
N ILE A 161 4.17 -2.97 0.40
CA ILE A 161 3.81 -3.04 -1.03
C ILE A 161 4.38 -4.31 -1.67
N GLY A 162 5.66 -4.64 -1.37
CA GLY A 162 6.33 -5.79 -1.96
C GLY A 162 5.62 -7.11 -1.65
N VAL A 163 5.27 -7.36 -0.38
CA VAL A 163 4.58 -8.60 0.02
C VAL A 163 3.17 -8.70 -0.57
N ALA A 164 2.49 -7.58 -0.78
CA ALA A 164 1.20 -7.54 -1.47
C ALA A 164 1.38 -7.83 -2.98
N ALA A 165 2.34 -7.19 -3.64
CA ALA A 165 2.61 -7.36 -5.07
C ALA A 165 3.01 -8.79 -5.42
N ILE A 166 3.89 -9.43 -4.60
CA ILE A 166 4.25 -10.84 -4.76
C ILE A 166 2.99 -11.69 -4.78
N GLN A 167 2.19 -11.62 -3.74
CA GLN A 167 1.04 -12.49 -3.55
C GLN A 167 -0.06 -12.25 -4.59
N MET A 168 -0.37 -10.98 -4.89
CA MET A 168 -1.38 -10.64 -5.91
C MET A 168 -0.97 -11.15 -7.29
N ALA A 169 0.27 -10.90 -7.72
CA ALA A 169 0.75 -11.36 -9.01
C ALA A 169 0.78 -12.90 -9.10
N LYS A 170 1.21 -13.58 -8.03
CA LYS A 170 1.21 -15.05 -7.97
C LYS A 170 -0.21 -15.63 -8.00
N ALA A 171 -1.15 -15.03 -7.26
CA ALA A 171 -2.54 -15.48 -7.24
C ALA A 171 -3.20 -15.37 -8.62
N LEU A 172 -2.77 -14.40 -9.44
CA LEU A 172 -3.23 -14.17 -10.81
C LEU A 172 -2.37 -14.88 -11.88
N GLY A 173 -1.45 -15.77 -11.48
CA GLY A 173 -0.72 -16.67 -12.39
C GLY A 173 0.55 -16.08 -13.02
N HIS A 174 1.10 -15.00 -12.47
CA HIS A 174 2.33 -14.38 -12.97
C HIS A 174 3.59 -14.92 -12.29
N ARG A 175 4.73 -14.80 -12.97
CA ARG A 175 6.05 -15.02 -12.38
C ARG A 175 6.50 -13.76 -11.65
N VAL A 176 7.11 -13.93 -10.47
CA VAL A 176 7.56 -12.80 -9.64
C VAL A 176 9.02 -12.94 -9.28
N ILE A 177 9.79 -11.90 -9.59
CA ILE A 177 11.16 -11.70 -9.16
C ILE A 177 11.17 -10.52 -8.19
N VAL A 178 11.93 -10.61 -7.11
CA VAL A 178 12.07 -9.48 -6.16
C VAL A 178 13.52 -9.14 -5.94
N THR A 179 13.78 -7.85 -5.62
CA THR A 179 15.10 -7.44 -5.13
C THR A 179 15.03 -7.05 -3.65
N LEU A 180 16.09 -7.38 -2.92
CA LEU A 180 16.25 -7.04 -1.51
C LEU A 180 17.66 -6.48 -1.26
N ARG A 181 17.76 -5.47 -0.37
CA ARG A 181 19.05 -5.04 0.18
C ARG A 181 19.52 -5.94 1.33
N GLN A 182 18.60 -6.55 2.05
CA GLN A 182 18.85 -7.38 3.22
C GLN A 182 18.38 -8.81 2.92
N MET A 183 19.30 -9.69 2.59
CA MET A 183 18.99 -11.07 2.17
C MET A 183 18.50 -11.96 3.31
N ASN A 184 18.61 -11.55 4.57
CA ASN A 184 17.95 -12.22 5.70
C ASN A 184 16.41 -12.21 5.63
N LYS A 185 15.84 -11.37 4.77
CA LYS A 185 14.38 -11.32 4.48
C LYS A 185 13.97 -12.19 3.27
N ALA A 186 14.92 -12.86 2.61
CA ALA A 186 14.68 -13.58 1.37
C ALA A 186 13.67 -14.73 1.53
N GLN A 187 13.80 -15.50 2.62
CA GLN A 187 12.94 -16.65 2.87
C GLN A 187 11.46 -16.26 2.93
N VAL A 188 11.13 -15.13 3.57
CA VAL A 188 9.74 -14.65 3.63
C VAL A 188 9.20 -14.34 2.24
N CYS A 189 9.98 -13.70 1.36
CA CYS A 189 9.55 -13.44 -0.01
C CYS A 189 9.31 -14.73 -0.80
N GLN A 190 10.15 -15.75 -0.62
CA GLN A 190 9.98 -17.07 -1.23
C GLN A 190 8.73 -17.77 -0.72
N ASP A 191 8.50 -17.77 0.60
CA ASP A 191 7.32 -18.38 1.22
C ASP A 191 6.01 -17.72 0.76
N LEU A 192 6.06 -16.42 0.38
CA LEU A 192 4.94 -15.68 -0.21
C LEU A 192 4.78 -15.92 -1.71
N GLY A 193 5.69 -16.67 -2.33
CA GLY A 193 5.59 -17.10 -3.72
C GLY A 193 6.52 -16.38 -4.69
N ALA A 194 7.50 -15.58 -4.25
CA ALA A 194 8.52 -15.05 -5.16
C ALA A 194 9.31 -16.20 -5.80
N ASP A 195 9.35 -16.25 -7.13
CA ASP A 195 10.07 -17.28 -7.87
C ASP A 195 11.59 -17.10 -7.80
N GLU A 196 12.04 -15.85 -7.69
CA GLU A 196 13.45 -15.51 -7.52
C GLU A 196 13.58 -14.34 -6.55
N VAL A 197 14.58 -14.41 -5.68
CA VAL A 197 14.97 -13.32 -4.79
C VAL A 197 16.41 -12.95 -5.09
N ILE A 198 16.65 -11.71 -5.47
CA ILE A 198 17.93 -11.21 -5.95
C ILE A 198 18.43 -10.13 -4.99
N GLU A 199 19.70 -10.19 -4.62
CA GLU A 199 20.32 -9.11 -3.86
C GLU A 199 20.41 -7.84 -4.71
N LEU A 200 20.00 -6.70 -4.15
CA LEU A 200 20.13 -5.40 -4.79
C LEU A 200 21.57 -4.89 -4.63
N ASN A 201 22.45 -5.37 -5.48
CA ASN A 201 23.86 -4.99 -5.62
C ASN A 201 24.10 -4.40 -7.03
N ASP A 202 25.34 -4.14 -7.41
CA ASP A 202 25.66 -3.53 -8.71
C ASP A 202 25.29 -4.43 -9.91
N ASP A 203 25.23 -5.75 -9.73
CA ASP A 203 24.98 -6.74 -10.80
C ASP A 203 23.53 -7.25 -10.83
N TRP A 204 22.62 -6.72 -10.00
CA TRP A 204 21.26 -7.23 -9.87
C TRP A 204 20.51 -7.31 -11.23
N ALA A 205 20.67 -6.29 -12.07
CA ALA A 205 19.98 -6.25 -13.37
C ALA A 205 20.52 -7.32 -14.35
N GLN A 206 21.83 -7.65 -14.29
CA GLN A 206 22.38 -8.76 -15.05
C GLN A 206 21.84 -10.10 -14.52
N THR A 207 21.78 -10.25 -13.19
CA THR A 207 21.19 -11.45 -12.58
C THR A 207 19.73 -11.64 -13.01
N VAL A 208 18.92 -10.57 -13.11
CA VAL A 208 17.55 -10.65 -13.66
C VAL A 208 17.56 -11.15 -15.11
N LEU A 209 18.46 -10.66 -15.96
CA LEU A 209 18.59 -11.12 -17.35
C LEU A 209 18.97 -12.61 -17.40
N ASP A 210 19.91 -13.06 -16.58
CA ASP A 210 20.32 -14.48 -16.52
C ASP A 210 19.16 -15.37 -16.09
N LYS A 211 18.38 -14.95 -15.09
CA LYS A 211 17.20 -15.66 -14.59
C LYS A 211 16.00 -15.64 -15.57
N THR A 212 16.05 -14.79 -16.57
CA THR A 212 15.02 -14.67 -17.61
C THR A 212 15.52 -15.09 -18.99
N ALA A 213 16.64 -15.83 -19.07
CA ALA A 213 17.28 -16.27 -20.32
C ALA A 213 17.51 -15.09 -21.30
N GLY A 214 17.92 -13.94 -20.80
CA GLY A 214 18.19 -12.73 -21.56
C GLY A 214 16.94 -11.94 -21.99
N LYS A 215 15.74 -12.42 -21.72
CA LYS A 215 14.50 -11.75 -22.16
C LYS A 215 14.14 -10.52 -21.33
N GLY A 216 14.56 -10.47 -20.07
CA GLY A 216 14.14 -9.46 -19.11
C GLY A 216 12.74 -9.67 -18.55
N VAL A 217 12.23 -8.68 -17.82
CA VAL A 217 10.92 -8.72 -17.16
C VAL A 217 9.89 -7.83 -17.86
N ASN A 218 8.63 -8.23 -17.81
CA ASN A 218 7.57 -7.52 -18.51
C ASN A 218 7.12 -6.25 -17.79
N VAL A 219 7.04 -6.31 -16.46
CA VAL A 219 6.67 -5.19 -15.60
C VAL A 219 7.68 -5.06 -14.47
N ILE A 220 8.04 -3.82 -14.14
CA ILE A 220 8.81 -3.47 -12.95
C ILE A 220 7.97 -2.56 -12.08
N LEU A 221 7.83 -2.91 -10.80
CA LEU A 221 7.29 -2.05 -9.76
C LEU A 221 8.44 -1.48 -8.95
N ASP A 222 8.69 -0.18 -9.10
CA ASP A 222 9.80 0.50 -8.44
C ASP A 222 9.33 1.55 -7.44
N MET A 223 9.92 1.51 -6.25
CA MET A 223 9.75 2.48 -5.18
C MET A 223 11.06 3.16 -4.78
N LEU A 224 12.15 2.85 -5.47
CA LEU A 224 13.47 3.36 -5.15
C LEU A 224 13.84 4.59 -5.99
N GLY A 225 13.59 4.56 -7.29
CA GLY A 225 13.83 5.69 -8.18
C GLY A 225 15.28 5.78 -8.66
N THR A 226 16.02 6.81 -8.25
CA THR A 226 17.35 7.12 -8.81
C THR A 226 18.32 5.92 -8.81
N ALA A 227 18.38 5.16 -7.72
CA ALA A 227 19.36 4.07 -7.58
C ALA A 227 19.11 2.86 -8.48
N THR A 228 17.89 2.66 -8.95
CA THR A 228 17.49 1.49 -9.76
C THR A 228 17.28 1.81 -11.25
N ALA A 229 17.02 3.06 -11.59
CA ALA A 229 16.55 3.46 -12.92
C ALA A 229 17.38 2.93 -14.11
N ALA A 230 18.71 2.96 -14.04
CA ALA A 230 19.56 2.44 -15.10
C ALA A 230 19.50 0.91 -15.21
N GLY A 231 19.46 0.22 -14.06
CA GLY A 231 19.29 -1.22 -13.99
C GLY A 231 17.90 -1.66 -14.46
N ASP A 232 16.86 -0.88 -14.14
CA ASP A 232 15.48 -1.12 -14.59
C ASP A 232 15.41 -1.12 -16.11
N MET A 233 15.98 -0.12 -16.75
CA MET A 233 16.03 -0.07 -18.22
C MET A 233 16.80 -1.25 -18.80
N LYS A 234 17.86 -1.73 -18.14
CA LYS A 234 18.62 -2.93 -18.56
C LYS A 234 17.77 -4.21 -18.38
N ALA A 235 17.10 -4.38 -17.25
CA ALA A 235 16.33 -5.57 -16.90
C ALA A 235 14.98 -5.68 -17.63
N LEU A 236 14.45 -4.57 -18.15
CA LEU A 236 13.15 -4.53 -18.82
C LEU A 236 13.17 -5.30 -20.14
N ALA A 237 12.13 -6.09 -20.40
CA ALA A 237 11.92 -6.81 -21.65
C ALA A 237 11.50 -5.87 -22.81
N GLN A 238 11.45 -6.41 -24.01
CA GLN A 238 10.84 -5.75 -25.16
C GLN A 238 9.35 -5.47 -24.90
N GLY A 239 8.89 -4.25 -25.10
CA GLY A 239 7.53 -3.80 -24.78
C GLY A 239 7.24 -3.71 -23.28
N GLY A 240 8.29 -3.77 -22.44
CA GLY A 240 8.18 -3.76 -20.99
C GLY A 240 7.66 -2.44 -20.43
N ARG A 241 7.18 -2.50 -19.19
CA ARG A 241 6.58 -1.36 -18.49
C ARG A 241 7.22 -1.19 -17.11
N LEU A 242 7.66 0.03 -16.80
CA LEU A 242 8.23 0.43 -15.53
C LEU A 242 7.24 1.36 -14.84
N ALA A 243 6.74 0.96 -13.66
CA ALA A 243 5.84 1.74 -12.83
C ALA A 243 6.54 2.22 -11.56
N TRP A 244 6.71 3.54 -11.42
CA TRP A 244 7.18 4.15 -10.19
C TRP A 244 6.01 4.45 -9.25
N ILE A 245 6.15 4.09 -7.98
CA ILE A 245 5.19 4.40 -6.92
C ILE A 245 5.78 5.30 -5.84
N ALA A 246 7.09 5.40 -5.78
CA ALA A 246 7.84 6.25 -4.87
C ALA A 246 9.26 6.50 -5.44
N PHE A 247 10.06 7.27 -4.71
CA PHE A 247 11.42 7.65 -5.11
C PHE A 247 12.34 7.76 -3.87
N LEU A 248 12.41 6.65 -3.11
CA LEU A 248 13.07 6.61 -1.79
C LEU A 248 14.58 6.92 -1.84
N THR A 249 15.24 6.75 -3.00
CA THR A 249 16.64 7.07 -3.20
C THR A 249 16.87 8.34 -4.02
N GLY A 250 15.79 9.00 -4.44
CA GLY A 250 15.81 10.23 -5.23
C GLY A 250 14.82 10.21 -6.38
N SER A 251 14.34 11.40 -6.74
CA SER A 251 13.28 11.61 -7.75
C SER A 251 13.82 11.94 -9.15
N LYS A 252 15.11 12.15 -9.30
CA LYS A 252 15.72 12.46 -10.59
C LYS A 252 16.35 11.20 -11.17
N VAL A 253 15.93 10.83 -12.39
CA VAL A 253 16.45 9.67 -13.11
C VAL A 253 16.99 10.13 -14.47
N GLU A 254 18.09 9.51 -14.91
CA GLU A 254 18.64 9.68 -16.26
C GLU A 254 18.36 8.43 -17.06
N ILE A 255 17.63 8.58 -18.18
CA ILE A 255 17.26 7.49 -19.06
C ILE A 255 17.68 7.83 -20.48
N LYS A 256 18.39 6.91 -21.12
CA LYS A 256 18.82 7.06 -22.51
C LYS A 256 17.64 6.81 -23.45
N VAL A 257 17.30 7.80 -24.28
CA VAL A 257 16.15 7.73 -25.19
C VAL A 257 16.22 6.52 -26.13
N HIS A 258 17.43 6.17 -26.62
CA HIS A 258 17.58 5.01 -27.48
C HIS A 258 17.26 3.66 -26.82
N GLU A 259 17.43 3.54 -25.48
CA GLU A 259 17.03 2.34 -24.72
C GLU A 259 15.50 2.22 -24.66
N VAL A 260 14.80 3.35 -24.41
CA VAL A 260 13.34 3.40 -24.43
C VAL A 260 12.80 3.02 -25.80
N MET A 261 13.36 3.62 -26.87
CA MET A 261 12.95 3.34 -28.24
C MET A 261 13.26 1.90 -28.66
N GLY A 262 14.47 1.42 -28.36
CA GLY A 262 14.93 0.09 -28.73
C GLY A 262 14.10 -1.01 -28.05
N LYS A 263 13.67 -0.80 -26.83
CA LYS A 263 12.80 -1.73 -26.09
C LYS A 263 11.30 -1.46 -26.28
N GLN A 264 10.91 -0.36 -26.92
CA GLN A 264 9.51 0.10 -26.97
C GLN A 264 8.91 0.19 -25.53
N ALA A 265 9.76 0.60 -24.58
CA ALA A 265 9.42 0.63 -23.17
C ALA A 265 8.36 1.71 -22.86
N ARG A 266 7.55 1.45 -21.86
CA ARG A 266 6.62 2.44 -21.30
C ARG A 266 7.01 2.73 -19.87
N LEU A 267 7.13 4.02 -19.57
CA LEU A 267 7.45 4.53 -18.24
C LEU A 267 6.19 5.19 -17.69
N THR A 268 5.75 4.74 -16.54
CA THR A 268 4.49 5.17 -15.91
C THR A 268 4.65 5.24 -14.39
N GLY A 269 3.59 5.57 -13.70
CA GLY A 269 3.51 5.56 -12.25
C GLY A 269 2.38 6.47 -11.78
N ALA A 270 1.82 6.17 -10.63
CA ALA A 270 0.75 6.95 -10.05
C ALA A 270 0.83 6.97 -8.52
N PHE A 271 0.56 8.13 -7.94
CA PHE A 271 0.23 8.23 -6.53
C PHE A 271 -1.24 7.85 -6.33
N LEU A 272 -1.51 7.00 -5.35
CA LEU A 272 -2.87 6.58 -5.03
C LEU A 272 -3.69 7.72 -4.39
N ARG A 273 -3.10 8.43 -3.44
CA ARG A 273 -3.83 9.41 -2.62
C ARG A 273 -4.54 10.49 -3.44
N PRO A 274 -3.93 11.13 -4.47
CA PRO A 274 -4.58 12.16 -5.28
C PRO A 274 -5.54 11.61 -6.35
N GLN A 275 -5.69 10.29 -6.50
CA GLN A 275 -6.66 9.74 -7.44
C GLN A 275 -8.09 10.11 -7.04
N SER A 276 -8.96 10.28 -8.02
CA SER A 276 -10.37 10.58 -7.78
C SER A 276 -11.06 9.46 -7.00
N ALA A 277 -12.14 9.81 -6.31
CA ALA A 277 -12.96 8.83 -5.59
C ALA A 277 -13.48 7.73 -6.53
N ASP A 278 -13.80 8.05 -7.78
CA ASP A 278 -14.32 7.09 -8.77
C ASP A 278 -13.24 6.10 -9.22
N VAL A 279 -12.00 6.55 -9.42
CA VAL A 279 -10.85 5.65 -9.70
C VAL A 279 -10.65 4.67 -8.54
N LYS A 280 -10.64 5.17 -7.30
CA LYS A 280 -10.50 4.32 -6.11
C LYS A 280 -11.67 3.35 -5.94
N ALA A 281 -12.91 3.81 -6.22
CA ALA A 281 -14.08 2.95 -6.20
C ALA A 281 -14.00 1.82 -7.24
N LYS A 282 -13.51 2.12 -8.44
CA LYS A 282 -13.26 1.08 -9.46
C LYS A 282 -12.22 0.07 -9.01
N ILE A 283 -11.13 0.53 -8.40
CA ILE A 283 -10.10 -0.36 -7.84
C ILE A 283 -10.71 -1.26 -6.75
N ALA A 284 -11.55 -0.73 -5.86
CA ALA A 284 -12.23 -1.53 -4.83
C ALA A 284 -13.12 -2.64 -5.44
N GLN A 285 -13.84 -2.33 -6.51
CA GLN A 285 -14.63 -3.32 -7.25
C GLN A 285 -13.75 -4.43 -7.82
N ASP A 286 -12.64 -4.06 -8.47
CA ASP A 286 -11.71 -5.02 -9.06
C ASP A 286 -11.03 -5.87 -8.00
N LEU A 287 -10.61 -5.28 -6.88
CA LEU A 287 -10.06 -6.02 -5.73
C LEU A 287 -11.08 -7.00 -5.16
N SER A 288 -12.35 -6.60 -5.05
CA SER A 288 -13.43 -7.47 -4.60
C SER A 288 -13.68 -8.62 -5.55
N GLN A 289 -13.57 -8.38 -6.86
CA GLN A 289 -13.79 -9.40 -7.88
C GLN A 289 -12.61 -10.36 -8.03
N TYR A 290 -11.37 -9.85 -8.08
CA TYR A 290 -10.20 -10.61 -8.48
C TYR A 290 -9.28 -11.01 -7.33
N ILE A 291 -9.27 -10.28 -6.22
CA ILE A 291 -8.33 -10.50 -5.11
C ILE A 291 -9.00 -11.08 -3.87
N LEU A 292 -10.18 -10.59 -3.51
CA LEU A 292 -10.91 -11.06 -2.32
C LEU A 292 -11.13 -12.59 -2.28
N PRO A 293 -11.44 -13.31 -3.39
CA PRO A 293 -11.52 -14.76 -3.38
C PRO A 293 -10.21 -15.46 -2.94
N HIS A 294 -9.07 -14.86 -3.27
CA HIS A 294 -7.76 -15.38 -2.87
C HIS A 294 -7.41 -15.06 -1.40
N LEU A 295 -7.89 -13.93 -0.89
CA LEU A 295 -7.80 -13.60 0.54
C LEU A 295 -8.66 -14.57 1.37
N ASN A 296 -9.89 -14.83 0.96
CA ASN A 296 -10.82 -15.73 1.64
C ASN A 296 -10.35 -17.21 1.63
N THR A 297 -9.57 -17.61 0.65
CA THR A 297 -8.98 -18.96 0.57
C THR A 297 -7.57 -19.03 1.12
N GLN A 298 -7.07 -17.96 1.73
CA GLN A 298 -5.72 -17.84 2.28
C GLN A 298 -4.57 -18.10 1.28
N LYS A 299 -4.84 -18.00 -0.01
CA LYS A 299 -3.78 -17.96 -1.04
C LYS A 299 -2.97 -16.66 -0.94
N ILE A 300 -3.64 -15.56 -0.56
CA ILE A 300 -3.01 -14.31 -0.14
C ILE A 300 -3.17 -14.23 1.39
N LYS A 301 -2.06 -14.06 2.10
CA LYS A 301 -1.99 -14.07 3.56
C LYS A 301 -1.65 -12.69 4.13
N PRO A 302 -2.11 -12.37 5.35
CA PRO A 302 -1.67 -11.13 6.00
C PRO A 302 -0.18 -11.24 6.37
N VAL A 303 0.58 -10.18 6.09
CA VAL A 303 1.98 -10.08 6.48
C VAL A 303 2.11 -8.87 7.41
N VAL A 304 1.81 -9.09 8.67
CA VAL A 304 1.92 -8.10 9.74
C VAL A 304 3.14 -8.44 10.58
N ASP A 305 4.13 -7.56 10.58
CA ASP A 305 5.37 -7.72 11.33
C ASP A 305 5.14 -7.45 12.82
N LYS A 306 4.52 -6.32 13.12
CA LYS A 306 4.26 -5.91 14.50
C LYS A 306 2.98 -5.09 14.62
N VAL A 307 2.29 -5.30 15.74
CA VAL A 307 1.16 -4.48 16.18
C VAL A 307 1.61 -3.65 17.38
N PHE A 308 1.30 -2.36 17.37
CA PHE A 308 1.54 -1.44 18.46
C PHE A 308 0.21 -0.91 19.01
N PRO A 309 0.08 -0.69 20.31
CA PRO A 309 -1.02 0.13 20.84
C PRO A 309 -1.01 1.51 20.18
N MET A 310 -2.17 2.12 19.97
CA MET A 310 -2.24 3.47 19.38
C MET A 310 -1.44 4.50 20.21
N SER A 311 -1.32 4.31 21.52
CA SER A 311 -0.49 5.16 22.40
C SER A 311 1.02 5.07 22.11
N GLU A 312 1.47 4.03 21.42
CA GLU A 312 2.88 3.82 21.05
C GLU A 312 3.18 4.26 19.60
N VAL A 313 2.40 5.16 19.05
CA VAL A 313 2.54 5.65 17.67
C VAL A 313 3.95 6.18 17.36
N VAL A 314 4.61 6.82 18.32
CA VAL A 314 5.97 7.34 18.18
C VAL A 314 6.95 6.19 17.89
N GLN A 315 6.95 5.16 18.74
CA GLN A 315 7.79 3.98 18.59
C GLN A 315 7.48 3.21 17.30
N ALA A 316 6.20 3.15 16.90
CA ALA A 316 5.78 2.50 15.68
C ALA A 316 6.32 3.21 14.43
N HIS A 317 6.29 4.56 14.40
CA HIS A 317 6.87 5.36 13.32
C HIS A 317 8.41 5.27 13.27
N GLU A 318 9.08 5.27 14.43
CA GLU A 318 10.54 5.06 14.52
C GLU A 318 10.93 3.68 14.00
N TYR A 319 10.18 2.65 14.39
CA TYR A 319 10.41 1.29 13.90
C TYR A 319 10.21 1.18 12.39
N MET A 320 9.18 1.83 11.83
CA MET A 320 9.01 1.89 10.37
C MET A 320 10.17 2.63 9.69
N ALA A 321 10.66 3.71 10.28
CA ALA A 321 11.78 4.49 9.72
C ALA A 321 13.08 3.67 9.68
N SER A 322 13.28 2.73 10.61
CA SER A 322 14.45 1.84 10.66
C SER A 322 14.55 0.87 9.48
N ASN A 323 13.46 0.64 8.73
CA ASN A 323 13.35 -0.33 7.64
C ASN A 323 13.67 -1.79 8.04
N GLN A 324 13.56 -2.13 9.33
CA GLN A 324 13.80 -3.50 9.82
C GLN A 324 12.59 -4.42 9.61
N HIS A 325 11.38 -3.87 9.59
CA HIS A 325 10.13 -4.60 9.45
C HIS A 325 10.00 -5.38 8.13
N ILE A 326 9.15 -6.40 8.15
CA ILE A 326 8.72 -7.17 6.98
C ILE A 326 7.20 -7.02 6.83
N GLY A 327 6.72 -6.57 5.68
CA GLY A 327 5.29 -6.34 5.46
C GLY A 327 4.79 -5.09 6.17
N LYS A 328 3.73 -5.22 6.99
CA LYS A 328 2.99 -4.11 7.55
C LYS A 328 3.17 -3.95 9.06
N LEU A 329 3.09 -2.71 9.51
CA LEU A 329 2.95 -2.33 10.91
C LEU A 329 1.55 -1.81 11.16
N ILE A 330 0.99 -2.17 12.31
CA ILE A 330 -0.40 -1.86 12.66
C ILE A 330 -0.43 -1.12 13.98
N LEU A 331 -1.25 -0.07 14.04
CA LEU A 331 -1.68 0.60 15.28
C LEU A 331 -3.04 0.04 15.69
N SER A 332 -3.23 -0.28 16.96
CA SER A 332 -4.47 -0.86 17.47
C SER A 332 -5.07 -0.04 18.59
N TRP A 333 -6.39 0.18 18.53
CA TRP A 333 -7.19 0.68 19.65
C TRP A 333 -7.63 -0.42 20.62
N GLU A 334 -7.51 -1.68 20.22
CA GLU A 334 -7.83 -2.82 21.07
C GLU A 334 -6.65 -3.13 22.01
N SER A 335 -6.95 -3.70 23.18
CA SER A 335 -5.94 -4.20 24.08
C SER A 335 -5.01 -5.21 23.39
N MET A 336 -3.79 -5.32 23.87
CA MET A 336 -2.75 -6.19 23.30
C MET A 336 -2.77 -7.58 23.94
N ASP A 337 -3.97 -8.04 24.39
CA ASP A 337 -4.14 -9.37 25.00
C ASP A 337 -3.95 -10.51 24.01
#